data_3cd5a6ca2aed191f412933d429e2edb2
#
_entry.id   3cd5a6ca2aed191f412933d429e2edb2
#
_cell.length_a   1.000
_cell.length_b   1.000
_cell.length_c   1.000
_cell.angle_alpha   90.00
_cell.angle_beta   90.00
_cell.angle_gamma   90.00
#
_symmetry.space_group_name_H-M   'P 1'
#
loop_
_entity.id
_entity.type
_entity.pdbx_description
1 polymer ?
#
loop_
_entity_poly.entity_id
_entity_poly.type
_entity_poly.pdbx_seq_one_letter_code
_entity_poly.pdbx_strand_id
1 'polypeptide(L)'
;MFSILGARGTVDENFYIYLCFGQSNMEGNAQPEPIDLTVDERFQTLACVNFQSPVRTMGEWYPATPPIVRQGTGLGMADYFGRTMVANLPANVKVGVVDVAIGGTKIEGFMQDKVADYIASMNPQTEGWLLNYFAAYNNDPYKRLVDMSKVAQQSGVIKGILLHQGESNNGQTDWPQKVKTVYDRLIADLNLNAADVPLFVGEVVNSTANGTCAYHNNIIANVPSVIPNSYVISSANCPAKPELDGSILHFTAQGYRIMGQRYAKKALSLMGIDAQIEEPQIPSSNWVVNKRFTSLAEIGTTPFAIVNEDEGMAIYGVTNQELGYGYMADAFKETNTGYMFKLESCSDVTDGYFLRLMTPQGQEYSLWGGYAPGYLNGFSSYQDCSFVLGLNNQNGQDVPNGAVWNIQYVEGKGFSLKNLYTGKYLKNAQSAKFEAPTYFTFCTLKQPTVAGGQSVPYREITDGVVYNLQGVKVSIEDEWENLPQGLYIINGKKIVKR
;
A
#
# COMPACT_ATOMS: atom_id res chain seq x y z
N MET A 1 -23.21 20.06 48.04
CA MET A 1 -22.01 20.01 47.22
C MET A 1 -21.51 18.56 47.23
N PHE A 2 -22.05 17.70 46.35
CA PHE A 2 -21.64 16.31 46.25
C PHE A 2 -20.54 16.22 45.21
N SER A 3 -19.32 15.96 45.63
CA SER A 3 -18.18 15.63 44.77
C SER A 3 -18.43 14.23 44.24
N ILE A 4 -18.75 14.10 42.95
CA ILE A 4 -18.71 12.81 42.25
C ILE A 4 -17.23 12.55 41.94
N LEU A 5 -16.55 11.85 42.85
CA LEU A 5 -15.30 11.15 42.50
C LEU A 5 -15.71 10.00 41.57
N GLY A 6 -15.64 10.24 40.26
CA GLY A 6 -15.66 9.18 39.29
C GLY A 6 -14.50 8.24 39.59
N ALA A 7 -14.82 6.96 39.85
CA ALA A 7 -13.80 5.93 39.96
C ALA A 7 -12.93 5.97 38.69
N ARG A 8 -11.65 6.36 38.80
CA ARG A 8 -10.65 6.15 37.76
C ARG A 8 -10.57 4.64 37.56
N GLY A 9 -11.02 4.16 36.39
CA GLY A 9 -10.81 2.77 36.00
C GLY A 9 -9.30 2.46 36.17
N THR A 10 -9.02 1.28 36.70
CA THR A 10 -7.62 0.81 36.76
C THR A 10 -7.12 0.64 35.33
N VAL A 11 -5.91 1.16 35.07
CA VAL A 11 -5.22 0.96 33.77
C VAL A 11 -5.12 -0.55 33.51
N ASP A 12 -5.52 -0.97 32.32
CA ASP A 12 -5.41 -2.38 31.90
C ASP A 12 -3.97 -2.67 31.48
N GLU A 13 -3.22 -3.38 32.32
CA GLU A 13 -1.83 -3.77 32.07
C GLU A 13 -1.68 -4.71 30.85
N ASN A 14 -2.77 -5.32 30.39
CA ASN A 14 -2.83 -6.15 29.19
C ASN A 14 -3.29 -5.38 27.96
N PHE A 15 -3.47 -4.07 28.03
CA PHE A 15 -3.72 -3.24 26.89
C PHE A 15 -2.44 -2.51 26.48
N TYR A 16 -1.72 -3.07 25.50
CA TYR A 16 -0.45 -2.57 24.99
C TYR A 16 -0.68 -1.49 23.95
N ILE A 17 -0.20 -0.29 24.23
CA ILE A 17 -0.40 0.88 23.38
C ILE A 17 0.90 1.23 22.66
N TYR A 18 0.80 1.51 21.37
CA TYR A 18 1.91 1.98 20.55
C TYR A 18 1.56 3.34 19.94
N LEU A 19 2.51 4.27 20.06
CA LEU A 19 2.38 5.58 19.43
C LEU A 19 2.95 5.49 18.01
N CYS A 20 2.23 6.04 17.05
CA CYS A 20 2.66 6.06 15.66
C CYS A 20 2.72 7.51 15.19
N PHE A 21 3.80 7.89 14.51
CA PHE A 21 3.89 9.20 13.89
C PHE A 21 4.77 9.17 12.64
N GLY A 22 4.58 10.13 11.76
CA GLY A 22 5.35 10.20 10.53
C GLY A 22 4.64 10.92 9.40
N GLN A 23 4.92 10.50 8.18
CA GLN A 23 4.31 11.08 6.99
C GLN A 23 3.44 10.05 6.23
N SER A 24 3.26 10.23 4.92
CA SER A 24 2.30 9.46 4.11
C SER A 24 2.40 7.95 4.24
N ASN A 25 3.59 7.39 4.40
CA ASN A 25 3.77 5.95 4.60
C ASN A 25 3.30 5.47 5.99
N MET A 26 3.37 6.30 7.03
CA MET A 26 2.73 6.01 8.32
C MET A 26 1.22 6.26 8.23
N GLU A 27 0.81 7.37 7.61
CA GLU A 27 -0.58 7.77 7.44
C GLU A 27 -1.44 6.73 6.70
N GLY A 28 -0.82 5.99 5.77
CA GLY A 28 -1.48 4.99 4.93
C GLY A 28 -1.91 5.54 3.57
N ASN A 29 -1.28 5.02 2.51
CA ASN A 29 -1.47 5.49 1.14
C ASN A 29 -1.91 4.38 0.16
N ALA A 30 -2.23 3.20 0.63
CA ALA A 30 -2.78 2.15 -0.23
C ALA A 30 -4.28 1.98 -0.02
N GLN A 31 -4.98 1.65 -1.10
CA GLN A 31 -6.39 1.29 -1.01
C GLN A 31 -6.53 -0.02 -0.22
N PRO A 32 -7.33 -0.05 0.85
CA PRO A 32 -7.62 -1.29 1.56
C PRO A 32 -8.32 -2.30 0.65
N GLU A 33 -7.92 -3.55 0.76
CA GLU A 33 -8.55 -4.68 0.08
C GLU A 33 -9.54 -5.40 1.04
N PRO A 34 -10.44 -6.26 0.55
CA PRO A 34 -11.42 -6.94 1.42
C PRO A 34 -10.81 -7.67 2.62
N ILE A 35 -9.60 -8.22 2.47
CA ILE A 35 -8.87 -8.88 3.56
C ILE A 35 -8.49 -7.91 4.69
N ASP A 36 -8.33 -6.62 4.38
CA ASP A 36 -7.92 -5.60 5.34
C ASP A 36 -9.10 -5.08 6.17
N LEU A 37 -10.33 -5.37 5.76
CA LEU A 37 -11.53 -4.86 6.42
C LEU A 37 -11.97 -5.71 7.63
N THR A 38 -11.47 -6.94 7.77
CA THR A 38 -11.72 -7.78 8.93
C THR A 38 -10.59 -7.61 9.94
N VAL A 39 -10.91 -7.20 11.15
CA VAL A 39 -9.95 -6.87 12.22
C VAL A 39 -10.33 -7.63 13.49
N ASP A 40 -9.32 -8.20 14.17
CA ASP A 40 -9.50 -8.77 15.52
C ASP A 40 -9.91 -7.65 16.48
N GLU A 41 -10.96 -7.85 17.25
CA GLU A 41 -11.50 -6.85 18.20
C GLU A 41 -10.49 -6.43 19.27
N ARG A 42 -9.45 -7.23 19.50
CA ARG A 42 -8.34 -6.88 20.40
C ARG A 42 -7.40 -5.83 19.81
N PHE A 43 -7.43 -5.61 18.48
CA PHE A 43 -6.67 -4.55 17.84
C PHE A 43 -7.53 -3.30 17.70
N GLN A 44 -7.12 -2.23 18.38
CA GLN A 44 -7.85 -1.00 18.52
C GLN A 44 -7.04 0.20 18.01
N THR A 45 -7.72 1.22 17.53
CA THR A 45 -7.15 2.54 17.24
C THR A 45 -7.86 3.61 18.07
N LEU A 46 -7.09 4.52 18.66
CA LEU A 46 -7.65 5.73 19.25
C LEU A 46 -7.81 6.78 18.15
N ALA A 47 -9.04 7.25 17.92
CA ALA A 47 -9.26 8.28 16.93
C ALA A 47 -8.57 9.59 17.35
N CYS A 48 -7.58 10.03 16.58
CA CYS A 48 -6.85 11.28 16.84
C CYS A 48 -7.49 12.51 16.20
N VAL A 49 -8.49 12.31 15.35
CA VAL A 49 -9.36 13.32 14.74
C VAL A 49 -10.79 12.77 14.62
N ASN A 50 -11.76 13.63 14.37
CA ASN A 50 -13.12 13.18 14.08
C ASN A 50 -13.20 12.66 12.64
N PHE A 51 -13.88 11.53 12.44
CA PHE A 51 -14.20 10.95 11.13
C PHE A 51 -15.70 11.02 10.90
N GLN A 52 -16.11 11.17 9.66
CA GLN A 52 -17.50 11.07 9.25
C GLN A 52 -17.82 9.71 8.60
N SER A 53 -16.81 9.10 7.96
CA SER A 53 -16.95 7.78 7.34
C SER A 53 -15.60 7.03 7.40
N PRO A 54 -15.52 5.94 8.19
CA PRO A 54 -16.48 5.51 9.22
C PRO A 54 -16.63 6.58 10.32
N VAL A 55 -17.75 6.58 11.03
CA VAL A 55 -17.94 7.55 12.11
C VAL A 55 -17.00 7.22 13.27
N ARG A 56 -16.12 8.19 13.62
CA ARG A 56 -15.23 8.10 14.78
C ARG A 56 -15.15 9.44 15.49
N THR A 57 -15.23 9.41 16.79
CA THR A 57 -15.07 10.59 17.65
C THR A 57 -13.66 10.64 18.19
N MET A 58 -13.02 11.78 18.10
CA MET A 58 -11.67 11.98 18.66
C MET A 58 -11.64 11.64 20.16
N GLY A 59 -10.63 10.87 20.56
CA GLY A 59 -10.44 10.41 21.93
C GLY A 59 -11.15 9.11 22.29
N GLU A 60 -11.87 8.50 21.35
CA GLU A 60 -12.56 7.22 21.55
C GLU A 60 -11.82 6.07 20.85
N TRP A 61 -11.86 4.88 21.45
CA TRP A 61 -11.31 3.66 20.88
C TRP A 61 -12.27 2.96 19.93
N TYR A 62 -11.72 2.44 18.83
CA TYR A 62 -12.47 1.69 17.81
C TYR A 62 -11.66 0.48 17.34
N PRO A 63 -12.31 -0.61 16.88
CA PRO A 63 -11.61 -1.63 16.11
C PRO A 63 -10.81 -0.97 14.97
N ALA A 64 -9.54 -1.35 14.81
CA ALA A 64 -8.61 -0.67 13.92
C ALA A 64 -8.84 -1.04 12.45
N THR A 65 -10.06 -0.85 11.95
CA THR A 65 -10.40 -1.00 10.53
C THR A 65 -9.88 0.21 9.75
N PRO A 66 -9.13 0.03 8.64
CA PRO A 66 -8.66 1.17 7.84
C PRO A 66 -9.81 2.03 7.27
N PRO A 67 -9.59 3.35 7.11
CA PRO A 67 -8.41 4.11 7.50
C PRO A 67 -8.35 4.35 9.01
N ILE A 68 -7.16 4.27 9.59
CA ILE A 68 -7.00 4.42 11.06
C ILE A 68 -6.53 5.81 11.48
N VAL A 69 -5.95 6.60 10.60
CA VAL A 69 -5.32 7.89 10.93
C VAL A 69 -6.28 9.06 10.80
N ARG A 70 -6.86 9.24 9.62
CA ARG A 70 -7.91 10.24 9.33
C ARG A 70 -8.73 9.85 8.12
N GLN A 71 -9.87 10.46 7.96
CA GLN A 71 -10.72 10.24 6.78
C GLN A 71 -9.94 10.60 5.50
N GLY A 72 -10.06 9.74 4.48
CA GLY A 72 -9.41 9.91 3.19
C GLY A 72 -7.97 9.38 3.12
N THR A 73 -7.45 8.79 4.20
CA THR A 73 -6.23 7.97 4.15
C THR A 73 -6.56 6.52 3.81
N GLY A 74 -5.55 5.67 3.71
CA GLY A 74 -5.71 4.28 3.30
C GLY A 74 -5.13 3.29 4.29
N LEU A 75 -4.73 2.14 3.77
CA LEU A 75 -3.97 1.13 4.49
C LEU A 75 -2.55 1.62 4.73
N GLY A 76 -2.10 1.56 5.98
CA GLY A 76 -0.76 1.89 6.40
C GLY A 76 -0.08 0.72 7.11
N MET A 77 1.16 0.91 7.56
CA MET A 77 1.90 -0.15 8.24
C MET A 77 1.41 -0.41 9.66
N ALA A 78 0.84 0.59 10.33
CA ALA A 78 0.26 0.42 11.66
C ALA A 78 -0.89 -0.60 11.68
N ASP A 79 -1.63 -0.75 10.55
CA ASP A 79 -2.70 -1.76 10.41
C ASP A 79 -2.17 -3.18 10.62
N TYR A 80 -1.10 -3.56 9.92
CA TYR A 80 -0.56 -4.91 10.01
C TYR A 80 0.43 -5.08 11.17
N PHE A 81 0.93 -3.99 11.72
CA PHE A 81 1.60 -4.04 13.01
C PHE A 81 0.67 -4.59 14.09
N GLY A 82 -0.47 -3.95 14.32
CA GLY A 82 -1.39 -4.36 15.37
C GLY A 82 -2.00 -5.73 15.15
N ARG A 83 -2.38 -6.08 13.91
CA ARG A 83 -2.88 -7.42 13.53
C ARG A 83 -1.88 -8.50 13.87
N THR A 84 -0.60 -8.29 13.52
CA THR A 84 0.47 -9.27 13.79
C THR A 84 0.76 -9.37 15.28
N MET A 85 0.70 -8.26 16.01
CA MET A 85 0.86 -8.26 17.45
C MET A 85 -0.21 -9.12 18.13
N VAL A 86 -1.51 -8.87 17.86
CA VAL A 86 -2.60 -9.63 18.50
C VAL A 86 -2.62 -11.10 18.11
N ALA A 87 -2.15 -11.43 16.90
CA ALA A 87 -2.04 -12.81 16.44
C ALA A 87 -0.98 -13.63 17.20
N ASN A 88 0.02 -12.96 17.79
CA ASN A 88 1.16 -13.60 18.47
C ASN A 88 1.18 -13.36 19.99
N LEU A 89 0.30 -12.51 20.51
CA LEU A 89 0.19 -12.23 21.94
C LEU A 89 -0.89 -13.11 22.58
N PRO A 90 -0.82 -13.35 23.92
CA PRO A 90 -1.85 -14.07 24.64
C PRO A 90 -3.25 -13.51 24.40
N ALA A 91 -4.28 -14.36 24.43
CA ALA A 91 -5.65 -13.99 24.09
C ALA A 91 -6.26 -12.88 24.97
N ASN A 92 -5.74 -12.68 26.18
CA ASN A 92 -6.17 -11.61 27.09
C ASN A 92 -5.45 -10.28 26.82
N VAL A 93 -4.49 -10.22 25.88
CA VAL A 93 -3.77 -9.00 25.54
C VAL A 93 -4.45 -8.28 24.39
N LYS A 94 -4.69 -7.00 24.57
CA LYS A 94 -5.15 -6.06 23.53
C LYS A 94 -3.99 -5.23 23.03
N VAL A 95 -4.07 -4.76 21.81
CA VAL A 95 -3.11 -3.83 21.20
C VAL A 95 -3.86 -2.59 20.72
N GLY A 96 -3.36 -1.42 21.09
CA GLY A 96 -3.89 -0.14 20.63
C GLY A 96 -2.84 0.68 19.91
N VAL A 97 -3.27 1.43 18.91
CA VAL A 97 -2.41 2.42 18.26
C VAL A 97 -2.99 3.82 18.43
N VAL A 98 -2.09 4.79 18.66
CA VAL A 98 -2.37 6.23 18.64
C VAL A 98 -1.56 6.77 17.48
N ASP A 99 -2.21 7.04 16.35
CA ASP A 99 -1.51 7.39 15.11
C ASP A 99 -1.80 8.82 14.70
N VAL A 100 -0.73 9.64 14.64
CA VAL A 100 -0.75 11.01 14.15
C VAL A 100 0.30 11.12 13.05
N ALA A 101 -0.14 11.09 11.81
CA ALA A 101 0.74 11.19 10.66
C ALA A 101 0.17 12.20 9.65
N ILE A 102 1.07 12.86 8.91
CA ILE A 102 0.73 13.88 7.93
C ILE A 102 1.50 13.62 6.64
N GLY A 103 0.80 13.26 5.57
CA GLY A 103 1.40 13.06 4.26
C GLY A 103 2.21 14.29 3.82
N GLY A 104 3.42 14.06 3.31
CA GLY A 104 4.30 15.12 2.80
C GLY A 104 5.03 15.95 3.86
N THR A 105 4.78 15.73 5.16
CA THR A 105 5.44 16.56 6.20
C THR A 105 6.91 16.21 6.37
N LYS A 106 7.72 17.21 6.68
CA LYS A 106 9.07 17.04 7.25
C LYS A 106 8.97 16.70 8.73
N ILE A 107 10.06 16.17 9.31
CA ILE A 107 10.15 15.90 10.76
C ILE A 107 9.97 17.18 11.59
N GLU A 108 10.29 18.35 11.03
CA GLU A 108 10.08 19.66 11.62
C GLU A 108 8.61 19.93 11.98
N GLY A 109 7.67 19.27 11.27
CA GLY A 109 6.24 19.31 11.61
C GLY A 109 5.90 18.71 12.97
N PHE A 110 6.76 17.85 13.51
CA PHE A 110 6.65 17.27 14.86
C PHE A 110 7.59 17.91 15.89
N MET A 111 8.38 18.91 15.49
CA MET A 111 9.25 19.64 16.39
C MET A 111 8.55 20.90 16.92
N GLN A 112 8.21 20.94 18.19
CA GLN A 112 7.38 21.99 18.77
C GLN A 112 7.98 23.40 18.65
N ASP A 113 9.32 23.49 18.59
CA ASP A 113 10.05 24.75 18.39
C ASP A 113 10.22 25.11 16.91
N LYS A 114 9.78 24.28 15.97
CA LYS A 114 9.93 24.45 14.51
C LYS A 114 8.62 24.44 13.74
N VAL A 115 7.59 23.80 14.28
CA VAL A 115 6.34 23.55 13.53
C VAL A 115 5.68 24.86 13.03
N ALA A 116 5.69 25.91 13.84
CA ALA A 116 5.10 27.19 13.47
C ALA A 116 5.83 27.84 12.28
N ASP A 117 7.17 27.89 12.35
CA ASP A 117 8.00 28.42 11.27
C ASP A 117 7.91 27.54 10.01
N TYR A 118 7.86 26.22 10.20
CA TYR A 118 7.71 25.29 9.09
C TYR A 118 6.38 25.51 8.35
N ILE A 119 5.27 25.63 9.06
CA ILE A 119 3.96 25.94 8.47
C ILE A 119 3.97 27.32 7.80
N ALA A 120 4.57 28.33 8.44
CA ALA A 120 4.66 29.68 7.88
C ALA A 120 5.54 29.75 6.62
N SER A 121 6.44 28.80 6.41
CA SER A 121 7.29 28.71 5.22
C SER A 121 6.59 28.10 4.00
N MET A 122 5.43 27.46 4.18
CA MET A 122 4.70 26.79 3.10
C MET A 122 4.03 27.81 2.16
N ASN A 123 4.07 27.51 0.88
CA ASN A 123 3.36 28.29 -0.13
C ASN A 123 1.90 27.83 -0.25
N PRO A 124 0.90 28.67 0.12
CA PRO A 124 -0.50 28.25 0.08
C PRO A 124 -1.02 27.87 -1.32
N GLN A 125 -0.40 28.36 -2.40
CA GLN A 125 -0.80 28.08 -3.77
C GLN A 125 -0.37 26.67 -4.22
N THR A 126 0.77 26.18 -3.72
CA THR A 126 1.32 24.87 -4.11
C THR A 126 1.24 23.83 -3.00
N GLU A 127 1.20 24.26 -1.74
CA GLU A 127 1.21 23.40 -0.55
C GLU A 127 -0.07 23.55 0.31
N GLY A 128 -1.13 24.16 -0.26
CA GLY A 128 -2.41 24.34 0.44
C GLY A 128 -3.02 23.03 0.95
N TRP A 129 -2.81 21.93 0.22
CA TRP A 129 -3.22 20.60 0.65
C TRP A 129 -2.51 20.16 1.95
N LEU A 130 -1.22 20.46 2.09
CA LEU A 130 -0.43 20.13 3.29
C LEU A 130 -0.86 21.01 4.47
N LEU A 131 -1.12 22.30 4.23
CA LEU A 131 -1.69 23.19 5.25
C LEU A 131 -3.03 22.68 5.79
N ASN A 132 -3.91 22.16 4.91
CA ASN A 132 -5.17 21.54 5.32
C ASN A 132 -4.96 20.31 6.20
N TYR A 133 -3.92 19.50 5.93
CA TYR A 133 -3.60 18.37 6.77
C TYR A 133 -3.11 18.79 8.16
N PHE A 134 -2.28 19.84 8.25
CA PHE A 134 -1.89 20.42 9.54
C PHE A 134 -3.08 20.99 10.31
N ALA A 135 -4.02 21.63 9.63
CA ALA A 135 -5.22 22.19 10.25
C ALA A 135 -6.08 21.12 10.94
N ALA A 136 -6.14 19.90 10.43
CA ALA A 136 -6.84 18.78 11.08
C ALA A 136 -6.29 18.47 12.48
N TYR A 137 -5.03 18.80 12.74
CA TYR A 137 -4.34 18.64 14.02
C TYR A 137 -4.14 19.96 14.75
N ASN A 138 -4.93 21.00 14.45
CA ASN A 138 -4.82 22.37 15.00
C ASN A 138 -3.42 22.97 14.78
N ASN A 139 -2.77 22.65 13.67
CA ASN A 139 -1.41 23.07 13.30
C ASN A 139 -0.31 22.65 14.29
N ASP A 140 -0.57 21.66 15.13
CA ASP A 140 0.38 21.12 16.09
C ASP A 140 0.17 19.59 16.24
N PRO A 141 0.68 18.80 15.28
CA PRO A 141 0.52 17.33 15.32
C PRO A 141 1.28 16.70 16.49
N TYR A 142 2.39 17.29 16.92
CA TYR A 142 3.09 16.81 18.11
C TYR A 142 2.22 16.91 19.36
N LYS A 143 1.63 18.09 19.59
CA LYS A 143 0.70 18.28 20.72
C LYS A 143 -0.49 17.33 20.63
N ARG A 144 -1.05 17.12 19.43
CA ARG A 144 -2.13 16.15 19.22
C ARG A 144 -1.70 14.74 19.62
N LEU A 145 -0.51 14.31 19.21
CA LEU A 145 0.04 13.00 19.60
C LEU A 145 0.17 12.90 21.13
N VAL A 146 0.72 13.89 21.79
CA VAL A 146 0.84 13.92 23.26
C VAL A 146 -0.51 13.90 23.96
N ASP A 147 -1.46 14.74 23.51
CA ASP A 147 -2.80 14.82 24.12
C ASP A 147 -3.53 13.47 24.02
N MET A 148 -3.53 12.86 22.83
CA MET A 148 -4.18 11.56 22.61
C MET A 148 -3.44 10.42 23.32
N SER A 149 -2.12 10.48 23.43
CA SER A 149 -1.37 9.52 24.21
C SER A 149 -1.70 9.58 25.72
N LYS A 150 -1.95 10.78 26.26
CA LYS A 150 -2.43 10.93 27.65
C LYS A 150 -3.82 10.37 27.85
N VAL A 151 -4.70 10.46 26.84
CA VAL A 151 -6.00 9.79 26.85
C VAL A 151 -5.78 8.27 26.86
N ALA A 152 -4.90 7.77 25.98
CA ALA A 152 -4.60 6.35 25.86
C ALA A 152 -4.01 5.75 27.14
N GLN A 153 -3.14 6.49 27.85
CA GLN A 153 -2.54 6.07 29.14
C GLN A 153 -3.59 5.85 30.25
N GLN A 154 -4.81 6.36 30.09
CA GLN A 154 -5.90 6.06 31.01
C GLN A 154 -6.51 4.67 30.79
N SER A 155 -6.28 4.07 29.62
CA SER A 155 -6.82 2.77 29.23
C SER A 155 -5.77 1.65 29.31
N GLY A 156 -4.51 1.92 29.01
CA GLY A 156 -3.47 0.88 28.90
C GLY A 156 -2.05 1.44 29.07
N VAL A 157 -1.07 0.63 28.68
CA VAL A 157 0.37 0.90 28.89
C VAL A 157 1.06 1.14 27.56
N ILE A 158 1.76 2.26 27.42
CA ILE A 158 2.58 2.56 26.23
C ILE A 158 3.81 1.63 26.23
N LYS A 159 3.96 0.84 25.15
CA LYS A 159 4.99 -0.19 24.99
C LYS A 159 6.01 0.10 23.89
N GLY A 160 5.81 1.13 23.08
CA GLY A 160 6.74 1.50 22.03
C GLY A 160 6.22 2.62 21.14
N ILE A 161 7.10 3.10 20.29
CA ILE A 161 6.83 4.19 19.33
C ILE A 161 7.23 3.71 17.94
N LEU A 162 6.37 3.90 16.95
CA LEU A 162 6.61 3.62 15.54
C LEU A 162 6.80 4.96 14.81
N LEU A 163 7.88 5.08 14.07
CA LEU A 163 8.16 6.21 13.19
C LEU A 163 8.33 5.74 11.76
N HIS A 164 7.60 6.36 10.84
CA HIS A 164 7.89 6.22 9.42
C HIS A 164 7.84 7.57 8.74
N GLN A 165 9.01 8.15 8.54
CA GLN A 165 9.22 9.47 7.95
C GLN A 165 10.65 9.54 7.39
N GLY A 166 10.87 10.31 6.34
CA GLY A 166 12.20 10.53 5.79
C GLY A 166 12.17 11.08 4.37
N GLU A 167 11.15 10.76 3.58
CA GLU A 167 11.06 11.16 2.17
C GLU A 167 11.11 12.68 2.01
N SER A 168 10.39 13.42 2.86
CA SER A 168 10.38 14.89 2.84
C SER A 168 11.66 15.53 3.43
N ASN A 169 12.49 14.73 4.11
CA ASN A 169 13.80 15.13 4.61
C ASN A 169 14.95 14.44 3.86
N ASN A 170 14.69 13.93 2.64
CA ASN A 170 15.66 13.14 1.89
C ASN A 170 17.03 13.82 1.82
N GLY A 171 18.07 13.08 2.19
CA GLY A 171 19.45 13.55 2.18
C GLY A 171 19.87 14.45 3.35
N GLN A 172 18.97 14.79 4.29
CA GLN A 172 19.30 15.62 5.47
C GLN A 172 20.02 14.80 6.52
N THR A 173 21.31 14.99 6.66
CA THR A 173 22.19 14.20 7.54
C THR A 173 21.95 14.45 9.03
N ASP A 174 21.33 15.57 9.40
CA ASP A 174 20.93 15.93 10.78
C ASP A 174 19.58 15.33 11.21
N TRP A 175 18.89 14.61 10.29
CA TRP A 175 17.60 14.01 10.55
C TRP A 175 17.56 13.08 11.78
N PRO A 176 18.55 12.20 12.05
CA PRO A 176 18.55 11.37 13.25
C PRO A 176 18.53 12.19 14.55
N GLN A 177 19.20 13.33 14.56
CA GLN A 177 19.21 14.23 15.72
C GLN A 177 17.87 14.94 15.91
N LYS A 178 17.18 15.29 14.82
CA LYS A 178 15.82 15.84 14.86
C LYS A 178 14.82 14.80 15.40
N VAL A 179 14.94 13.53 14.93
CA VAL A 179 14.15 12.41 15.47
C VAL A 179 14.40 12.24 16.97
N LYS A 180 15.66 12.30 17.40
CA LYS A 180 16.00 12.24 18.83
C LYS A 180 15.31 13.34 19.62
N THR A 181 15.28 14.56 19.10
CA THR A 181 14.61 15.69 19.76
C THR A 181 13.12 15.42 19.99
N VAL A 182 12.43 14.86 18.98
CA VAL A 182 11.01 14.49 19.08
C VAL A 182 10.82 13.34 20.08
N TYR A 183 11.65 12.30 19.98
CA TYR A 183 11.57 11.13 20.84
C TYR A 183 11.79 11.49 22.32
N ASP A 184 12.90 12.17 22.64
CA ASP A 184 13.23 12.57 24.02
C ASP A 184 12.10 13.41 24.64
N ARG A 185 11.49 14.27 23.83
CA ARG A 185 10.38 15.09 24.29
C ARG A 185 9.12 14.28 24.53
N LEU A 186 8.77 13.31 23.66
CA LEU A 186 7.65 12.39 23.88
C LEU A 186 7.83 11.60 25.19
N ILE A 187 9.04 11.08 25.43
CA ILE A 187 9.37 10.38 26.66
C ILE A 187 9.13 11.29 27.87
N ALA A 188 9.59 12.54 27.80
CA ALA A 188 9.44 13.50 28.91
C ALA A 188 7.98 13.93 29.12
N ASP A 189 7.28 14.35 28.06
CA ASP A 189 5.92 14.91 28.15
C ASP A 189 4.86 13.85 28.55
N LEU A 190 5.15 12.57 28.30
CA LEU A 190 4.31 11.42 28.67
C LEU A 190 4.78 10.72 29.96
N ASN A 191 5.83 11.23 30.61
CA ASN A 191 6.45 10.66 31.80
C ASN A 191 6.77 9.17 31.62
N LEU A 192 7.41 8.81 30.51
CA LEU A 192 7.81 7.45 30.16
C LEU A 192 9.27 7.20 30.54
N ASN A 193 9.64 5.92 30.67
CA ASN A 193 11.03 5.52 30.80
C ASN A 193 11.55 5.09 29.41
N ALA A 194 12.56 5.78 28.89
CA ALA A 194 13.15 5.50 27.58
C ALA A 194 13.66 4.05 27.43
N ALA A 195 14.06 3.41 28.53
CA ALA A 195 14.51 2.01 28.51
C ALA A 195 13.37 1.01 28.20
N ASP A 196 12.13 1.38 28.57
CA ASP A 196 10.95 0.52 28.45
C ASP A 196 10.12 0.80 27.19
N VAL A 197 10.44 1.91 26.48
CA VAL A 197 9.67 2.36 25.31
C VAL A 197 10.60 2.48 24.09
N PRO A 198 10.83 1.38 23.37
CA PRO A 198 11.65 1.37 22.17
C PRO A 198 11.05 2.22 21.05
N LEU A 199 11.93 2.80 20.23
CA LEU A 199 11.58 3.45 18.97
C LEU A 199 11.84 2.49 17.80
N PHE A 200 10.83 2.21 17.01
CA PHE A 200 10.93 1.46 15.78
C PHE A 200 10.87 2.44 14.60
N VAL A 201 11.92 2.45 13.78
CA VAL A 201 12.07 3.40 12.68
C VAL A 201 12.10 2.65 11.36
N GLY A 202 11.11 2.86 10.49
CA GLY A 202 11.06 2.21 9.18
C GLY A 202 11.95 2.90 8.16
N GLU A 203 12.62 2.09 7.35
CA GLU A 203 13.24 2.57 6.12
C GLU A 203 12.18 3.09 5.14
N VAL A 204 12.46 4.19 4.44
CA VAL A 204 11.69 4.60 3.26
C VAL A 204 11.83 3.54 2.16
N VAL A 205 11.04 3.63 1.08
CA VAL A 205 11.10 2.63 0.01
C VAL A 205 12.55 2.35 -0.41
N ASN A 206 12.94 1.09 -0.36
CA ASN A 206 14.31 0.64 -0.53
C ASN A 206 14.75 0.68 -2.02
N SER A 207 16.05 0.70 -2.25
CA SER A 207 16.65 0.60 -3.58
C SER A 207 16.29 -0.72 -4.30
N THR A 208 16.00 -1.79 -3.58
CA THR A 208 15.51 -3.06 -4.15
C THR A 208 14.16 -2.94 -4.85
N ALA A 209 13.39 -1.89 -4.52
CA ALA A 209 12.14 -1.52 -5.18
C ALA A 209 12.26 -0.18 -5.94
N ASN A 210 13.48 0.24 -6.28
CA ASN A 210 13.79 1.50 -6.96
C ASN A 210 13.28 2.75 -6.23
N GLY A 211 13.27 2.73 -4.89
CA GLY A 211 12.79 3.85 -4.08
C GLY A 211 13.54 5.16 -4.39
N THR A 212 12.80 6.21 -4.70
CA THR A 212 13.34 7.54 -5.05
C THR A 212 14.17 8.13 -3.92
N CYS A 213 13.76 7.89 -2.68
CA CYS A 213 14.43 8.38 -1.49
C CYS A 213 15.32 7.30 -0.83
N ALA A 214 15.64 6.20 -1.51
CA ALA A 214 16.35 5.05 -0.91
C ALA A 214 17.70 5.42 -0.28
N TYR A 215 18.36 6.48 -0.75
CA TYR A 215 19.60 6.98 -0.14
C TYR A 215 19.40 7.41 1.32
N HIS A 216 18.21 7.88 1.68
CA HIS A 216 17.88 8.31 3.05
C HIS A 216 17.97 7.15 4.06
N ASN A 217 17.86 5.90 3.62
CA ASN A 217 18.03 4.73 4.47
C ASN A 217 19.42 4.64 5.11
N ASN A 218 20.45 5.18 4.44
CA ASN A 218 21.79 5.32 5.05
C ASN A 218 21.80 6.31 6.22
N ILE A 219 20.91 7.29 6.21
CA ILE A 219 20.74 8.28 7.28
C ILE A 219 19.89 7.67 8.40
N ILE A 220 18.79 6.98 8.06
CA ILE A 220 17.95 6.25 9.02
C ILE A 220 18.77 5.23 9.82
N ALA A 221 19.72 4.55 9.18
CA ALA A 221 20.60 3.58 9.80
C ALA A 221 21.43 4.16 10.98
N ASN A 222 21.56 5.48 11.07
CA ASN A 222 22.30 6.15 12.15
C ASN A 222 21.42 6.47 13.38
N VAL A 223 20.10 6.26 13.35
CA VAL A 223 19.21 6.55 14.49
C VAL A 223 19.63 5.77 15.74
N PRO A 224 20.01 4.48 15.71
CA PRO A 224 20.47 3.77 16.90
C PRO A 224 21.72 4.34 17.55
N SER A 225 22.54 5.11 16.83
CA SER A 225 23.72 5.76 17.39
C SER A 225 23.38 6.96 18.27
N VAL A 226 22.20 7.56 18.10
CA VAL A 226 21.73 8.71 18.87
C VAL A 226 20.59 8.37 19.82
N ILE A 227 19.83 7.30 19.54
CA ILE A 227 18.77 6.75 20.40
C ILE A 227 19.08 5.27 20.63
N PRO A 228 19.74 4.89 21.72
CA PRO A 228 20.20 3.50 21.92
C PRO A 228 19.07 2.46 21.92
N ASN A 229 17.88 2.80 22.47
CA ASN A 229 16.72 1.93 22.45
C ASN A 229 15.88 2.17 21.19
N SER A 230 16.52 2.12 20.01
CA SER A 230 15.83 2.22 18.73
C SER A 230 16.26 1.10 17.78
N TYR A 231 15.37 0.76 16.85
CA TYR A 231 15.52 -0.35 15.92
C TYR A 231 15.07 0.06 14.54
N VAL A 232 15.93 -0.10 13.55
CA VAL A 232 15.60 0.15 12.15
C VAL A 232 14.85 -1.06 11.58
N ILE A 233 13.74 -0.80 10.92
CA ILE A 233 12.90 -1.80 10.27
C ILE A 233 13.14 -1.71 8.77
N SER A 234 13.74 -2.76 8.21
CA SER A 234 14.11 -2.77 6.80
C SER A 234 12.89 -2.84 5.87
N SER A 235 12.93 -2.03 4.82
CA SER A 235 11.98 -2.05 3.71
C SER A 235 12.49 -2.85 2.50
N ALA A 236 13.62 -3.53 2.62
CA ALA A 236 14.19 -4.31 1.53
C ALA A 236 13.15 -5.31 0.98
N ASN A 237 13.02 -5.33 -0.35
CA ASN A 237 12.08 -6.18 -1.09
C ASN A 237 10.59 -5.95 -0.79
N CYS A 238 10.22 -4.91 -0.05
CA CYS A 238 8.81 -4.53 0.09
C CYS A 238 8.30 -3.97 -1.22
N PRO A 239 7.19 -4.50 -1.77
CA PRO A 239 6.60 -3.96 -2.99
C PRO A 239 6.20 -2.50 -2.82
N ALA A 240 6.59 -1.68 -3.81
CA ALA A 240 6.27 -0.27 -3.87
C ALA A 240 5.60 0.07 -5.21
N LYS A 241 4.97 1.22 -5.28
CA LYS A 241 4.27 1.68 -6.49
C LYS A 241 4.91 2.97 -6.99
N PRO A 242 5.00 3.17 -8.31
CA PRO A 242 5.36 4.46 -8.86
C PRO A 242 4.22 5.47 -8.68
N GLU A 243 4.60 6.71 -8.49
CA GLU A 243 3.72 7.88 -8.49
C GLU A 243 3.57 8.44 -9.91
N LEU A 244 2.70 9.44 -10.06
CA LEU A 244 2.40 10.04 -11.36
C LEU A 244 3.61 10.69 -12.04
N ASP A 245 4.53 11.21 -11.26
CA ASP A 245 5.78 11.82 -11.73
C ASP A 245 6.91 10.79 -11.95
N GLY A 246 6.59 9.50 -11.80
CA GLY A 246 7.53 8.40 -11.92
C GLY A 246 8.38 8.17 -10.67
N SER A 247 8.22 8.97 -9.63
CA SER A 247 8.87 8.71 -8.34
C SER A 247 8.28 7.46 -7.66
N ILE A 248 9.08 6.77 -6.84
CA ILE A 248 8.65 5.59 -6.08
C ILE A 248 8.84 5.92 -4.60
N LEU A 249 7.76 6.45 -4.00
CA LEU A 249 7.74 6.94 -2.62
C LEU A 249 6.88 6.07 -1.70
N HIS A 250 5.83 5.44 -2.23
CA HIS A 250 4.86 4.72 -1.42
C HIS A 250 4.87 3.22 -1.68
N PHE A 251 4.55 2.47 -0.65
CA PHE A 251 4.38 1.02 -0.75
C PHE A 251 3.03 0.67 -1.38
N THR A 252 2.95 -0.53 -2.00
CA THR A 252 1.68 -1.14 -2.34
C THR A 252 0.95 -1.62 -1.07
N ALA A 253 -0.32 -2.04 -1.17
CA ALA A 253 -1.02 -2.64 -0.04
C ALA A 253 -0.23 -3.83 0.54
N GLN A 254 0.34 -4.69 -0.30
CA GLN A 254 1.21 -5.78 0.14
C GLN A 254 2.47 -5.26 0.83
N GLY A 255 3.11 -4.20 0.32
CA GLY A 255 4.27 -3.58 0.95
C GLY A 255 3.97 -3.05 2.35
N TYR A 256 2.82 -2.39 2.55
CA TYR A 256 2.38 -1.95 3.88
C TYR A 256 2.13 -3.12 4.83
N ARG A 257 1.52 -4.22 4.35
CA ARG A 257 1.32 -5.43 5.15
C ARG A 257 2.65 -5.99 5.64
N ILE A 258 3.62 -6.14 4.74
CA ILE A 258 4.95 -6.64 5.07
C ILE A 258 5.67 -5.72 6.05
N MET A 259 5.68 -4.42 5.80
CA MET A 259 6.30 -3.46 6.70
C MET A 259 5.68 -3.52 8.10
N GLY A 260 4.35 -3.53 8.20
CA GLY A 260 3.65 -3.68 9.47
C GLY A 260 4.03 -4.96 10.22
N GLN A 261 4.07 -6.08 9.51
CA GLN A 261 4.52 -7.37 10.06
C GLN A 261 5.97 -7.31 10.57
N ARG A 262 6.88 -6.65 9.84
CA ARG A 262 8.29 -6.49 10.26
C ARG A 262 8.43 -5.62 11.51
N TYR A 263 7.70 -4.53 11.61
CA TYR A 263 7.62 -3.73 12.83
C TYR A 263 7.16 -4.59 14.02
N ALA A 264 6.09 -5.37 13.84
CA ALA A 264 5.56 -6.24 14.87
C ALA A 264 6.52 -7.37 15.25
N LYS A 265 7.14 -8.03 14.27
CA LYS A 265 8.16 -9.07 14.51
C LYS A 265 9.28 -8.55 15.40
N LYS A 266 9.75 -7.32 15.12
CA LYS A 266 10.77 -6.69 15.96
C LYS A 266 10.27 -6.41 17.38
N ALA A 267 9.07 -5.84 17.51
CA ALA A 267 8.48 -5.57 18.82
C ALA A 267 8.28 -6.87 19.64
N LEU A 268 7.76 -7.92 19.02
CA LEU A 268 7.57 -9.24 19.64
C LEU A 268 8.89 -9.88 20.02
N SER A 269 9.94 -9.73 19.21
CA SER A 269 11.26 -10.28 19.52
C SER A 269 11.87 -9.67 20.78
N LEU A 270 11.59 -8.38 21.06
CA LEU A 270 12.01 -7.73 22.31
C LEU A 270 11.25 -8.25 23.54
N MET A 271 10.10 -8.88 23.33
CA MET A 271 9.31 -9.56 24.35
C MET A 271 9.68 -11.06 24.48
N GLY A 272 10.67 -11.53 23.71
CA GLY A 272 11.07 -12.94 23.67
C GLY A 272 10.14 -13.83 22.85
N ILE A 273 9.27 -13.24 21.99
CA ILE A 273 8.34 -13.97 21.13
C ILE A 273 8.92 -14.01 19.71
N ASP A 274 9.16 -15.22 19.20
CA ASP A 274 9.60 -15.44 17.83
C ASP A 274 8.38 -15.55 16.90
N ALA A 275 7.92 -14.41 16.40
CA ALA A 275 6.80 -14.35 15.47
C ALA A 275 7.24 -14.75 14.06
N GLN A 276 6.56 -15.74 13.51
CA GLN A 276 6.69 -16.06 12.10
C GLN A 276 5.82 -15.09 11.30
N ILE A 277 6.44 -14.38 10.38
CA ILE A 277 5.76 -13.50 9.43
C ILE A 277 5.97 -14.02 8.01
N GLU A 278 5.02 -13.77 7.15
CA GLU A 278 5.20 -14.01 5.72
C GLU A 278 6.17 -12.94 5.19
N GLU A 279 7.46 -13.28 5.15
CA GLU A 279 8.39 -12.46 4.37
C GLU A 279 8.00 -12.59 2.90
N PRO A 280 8.12 -11.49 2.12
CA PRO A 280 7.86 -11.57 0.70
C PRO A 280 8.73 -12.68 0.16
N GLN A 281 8.10 -13.72 -0.36
CA GLN A 281 8.78 -14.64 -1.23
C GLN A 281 9.19 -13.76 -2.40
N ILE A 282 10.47 -13.38 -2.44
CA ILE A 282 11.02 -12.81 -3.67
C ILE A 282 10.94 -13.99 -4.63
N PRO A 283 10.04 -13.98 -5.60
CA PRO A 283 10.10 -15.03 -6.58
C PRO A 283 11.48 -14.90 -7.20
N SER A 284 12.27 -15.94 -7.10
CA SER A 284 13.54 -16.02 -7.83
C SER A 284 13.30 -16.11 -9.33
N SER A 285 12.06 -15.90 -9.77
CA SER A 285 11.62 -16.13 -11.12
C SER A 285 10.68 -15.02 -11.58
N ASN A 286 11.09 -14.35 -12.61
CA ASN A 286 10.29 -13.38 -13.34
C ASN A 286 9.04 -14.06 -13.92
N TRP A 287 7.94 -13.33 -14.05
CA TRP A 287 6.81 -13.77 -14.86
C TRP A 287 7.28 -14.16 -16.25
N VAL A 288 6.68 -15.19 -16.80
CA VAL A 288 7.02 -15.65 -18.16
C VAL A 288 5.79 -15.55 -19.05
N VAL A 289 6.03 -15.31 -20.32
CA VAL A 289 4.98 -15.39 -21.32
C VAL A 289 4.42 -16.81 -21.34
N ASN A 290 3.11 -16.93 -21.12
CA ASN A 290 2.39 -18.21 -21.14
C ASN A 290 1.86 -18.53 -22.54
N LYS A 291 1.13 -17.57 -23.15
CA LYS A 291 0.59 -17.68 -24.48
C LYS A 291 0.77 -16.38 -25.24
N ARG A 292 1.36 -16.42 -26.42
CA ARG A 292 1.40 -15.30 -27.36
C ARG A 292 0.21 -15.41 -28.29
N PHE A 293 -0.44 -14.30 -28.55
CA PHE A 293 -1.48 -14.20 -29.54
C PHE A 293 -0.90 -13.81 -30.90
N THR A 294 -1.47 -14.36 -31.97
CA THR A 294 -1.05 -14.09 -33.36
C THR A 294 -2.17 -13.46 -34.18
N SER A 295 -3.34 -13.27 -33.61
CA SER A 295 -4.45 -12.53 -34.23
C SER A 295 -5.36 -11.95 -33.14
N LEU A 296 -6.12 -10.91 -33.50
CA LEU A 296 -7.09 -10.31 -32.57
C LEU A 296 -8.26 -11.28 -32.30
N ALA A 297 -8.62 -12.11 -33.27
CA ALA A 297 -9.66 -13.11 -33.09
C ALA A 297 -9.29 -14.18 -32.04
N GLU A 298 -8.01 -14.51 -31.93
CA GLU A 298 -7.50 -15.44 -30.93
C GLU A 298 -7.55 -14.90 -29.50
N ILE A 299 -7.49 -13.58 -29.33
CA ILE A 299 -7.58 -12.92 -28.01
C ILE A 299 -8.99 -13.10 -27.45
N GLY A 300 -10.01 -12.86 -28.28
CA GLY A 300 -11.41 -12.93 -27.85
C GLY A 300 -11.66 -12.03 -26.63
N THR A 301 -12.16 -12.63 -25.55
CA THR A 301 -12.42 -11.93 -24.28
C THR A 301 -11.30 -12.13 -23.23
N THR A 302 -10.21 -12.77 -23.61
CA THR A 302 -9.09 -13.08 -22.68
C THR A 302 -8.34 -11.81 -22.31
N PRO A 303 -8.18 -11.49 -21.03
CA PRO A 303 -7.28 -10.41 -20.61
C PRO A 303 -5.84 -10.72 -21.01
N PHE A 304 -5.10 -9.69 -21.46
CA PHE A 304 -3.73 -9.85 -21.95
C PHE A 304 -2.85 -8.67 -21.57
N ALA A 305 -1.56 -8.91 -21.53
CA ALA A 305 -0.54 -7.89 -21.38
C ALA A 305 -0.02 -7.42 -22.75
N ILE A 306 0.38 -6.16 -22.84
CA ILE A 306 1.04 -5.56 -24.00
C ILE A 306 2.52 -5.39 -23.65
N VAL A 307 3.37 -6.22 -24.23
CA VAL A 307 4.78 -6.38 -23.86
C VAL A 307 5.68 -6.03 -25.04
N ASN A 308 6.70 -5.22 -24.80
CA ASN A 308 7.88 -5.13 -25.66
C ASN A 308 8.90 -6.16 -25.17
N GLU A 309 8.98 -7.30 -25.84
CA GLU A 309 9.85 -8.41 -25.40
C GLU A 309 11.33 -8.08 -25.56
N ASP A 310 11.70 -7.26 -26.55
CA ASP A 310 13.09 -6.87 -26.78
C ASP A 310 13.66 -6.05 -25.63
N GLU A 311 12.81 -5.24 -25.00
CA GLU A 311 13.15 -4.41 -23.86
C GLU A 311 12.78 -5.08 -22.51
N GLY A 312 12.05 -6.18 -22.52
CA GLY A 312 11.51 -6.82 -21.33
C GLY A 312 10.49 -5.96 -20.58
N MET A 313 9.82 -5.05 -21.29
CA MET A 313 8.95 -4.03 -20.71
C MET A 313 7.51 -4.23 -21.12
N ALA A 314 6.56 -3.99 -20.20
CA ALA A 314 5.12 -3.97 -20.48
C ALA A 314 4.54 -2.56 -20.32
N ILE A 315 3.42 -2.31 -20.99
CA ILE A 315 2.62 -1.12 -20.69
C ILE A 315 1.94 -1.35 -19.36
N TYR A 316 2.22 -0.44 -18.43
CA TYR A 316 1.74 -0.46 -17.06
C TYR A 316 0.92 0.81 -16.80
N GLY A 317 -0.20 0.68 -16.09
CA GLY A 317 -1.02 1.82 -15.69
C GLY A 317 -0.86 2.13 -14.21
N VAL A 318 -0.60 3.39 -13.89
CA VAL A 318 -0.77 3.91 -12.54
C VAL A 318 -2.03 4.74 -12.53
N THR A 319 -2.89 4.47 -11.58
CA THR A 319 -4.06 5.28 -11.33
C THR A 319 -3.90 5.96 -9.96
N ASN A 320 -3.96 7.28 -9.96
CA ASN A 320 -4.42 7.96 -8.76
C ASN A 320 -5.95 8.16 -8.88
N GLN A 321 -6.57 8.75 -7.87
CA GLN A 321 -8.03 8.89 -7.82
C GLN A 321 -8.64 9.70 -8.98
N GLU A 322 -7.84 10.41 -9.77
CA GLU A 322 -8.32 11.36 -10.78
C GLU A 322 -7.80 11.09 -12.19
N LEU A 323 -6.59 10.59 -12.35
CA LEU A 323 -5.96 10.37 -13.65
C LEU A 323 -5.17 9.07 -13.66
N GLY A 324 -5.18 8.37 -14.79
CA GLY A 324 -4.32 7.22 -15.03
C GLY A 324 -3.25 7.57 -16.06
N TYR A 325 -2.01 7.22 -15.79
CA TYR A 325 -0.90 7.33 -16.73
C TYR A 325 -0.39 5.93 -17.08
N GLY A 326 -0.07 5.74 -18.36
CA GLY A 326 0.66 4.57 -18.81
C GLY A 326 2.15 4.83 -18.76
N TYR A 327 2.92 3.88 -18.32
CA TYR A 327 4.37 3.89 -18.43
C TYR A 327 4.87 2.47 -18.70
N MET A 328 6.14 2.35 -19.10
CA MET A 328 6.77 1.07 -19.30
C MET A 328 7.40 0.59 -18.01
N ALA A 329 7.16 -0.65 -17.65
CA ALA A 329 7.75 -1.30 -16.50
C ALA A 329 8.22 -2.71 -16.87
N ASP A 330 9.16 -3.26 -16.11
CA ASP A 330 9.64 -4.63 -16.30
C ASP A 330 8.45 -5.62 -16.21
N ALA A 331 8.08 -6.18 -17.35
CA ALA A 331 6.93 -7.06 -17.50
C ALA A 331 7.05 -8.36 -16.71
N PHE A 332 8.27 -8.73 -16.40
CA PHE A 332 8.61 -10.06 -15.91
C PHE A 332 8.90 -10.08 -14.41
N LYS A 333 8.85 -8.92 -13.74
CA LYS A 333 8.93 -8.84 -12.29
C LYS A 333 7.54 -8.94 -11.67
N GLU A 334 7.39 -9.72 -10.62
CA GLU A 334 6.11 -9.93 -9.94
C GLU A 334 5.49 -8.63 -9.42
N THR A 335 6.31 -7.68 -8.97
CA THR A 335 5.87 -6.36 -8.51
C THR A 335 5.32 -5.48 -9.63
N ASN A 336 5.59 -5.85 -10.87
CA ASN A 336 5.20 -5.11 -12.07
C ASN A 336 4.21 -5.89 -12.93
N THR A 337 3.34 -6.70 -12.33
CA THR A 337 2.17 -7.26 -13.01
C THR A 337 1.23 -6.13 -13.38
N GLY A 338 1.64 -5.36 -14.37
CA GLY A 338 0.91 -4.21 -14.87
C GLY A 338 -0.56 -4.55 -15.16
N TYR A 339 -1.34 -3.54 -15.40
CA TYR A 339 -2.72 -3.78 -15.76
C TYR A 339 -2.81 -4.64 -17.01
N MET A 340 -3.73 -5.59 -16.98
CA MET A 340 -4.10 -6.35 -18.14
C MET A 340 -5.06 -5.52 -18.99
N PHE A 341 -5.15 -5.86 -20.26
CA PHE A 341 -6.08 -5.22 -21.21
C PHE A 341 -7.11 -6.21 -21.67
N LYS A 342 -8.31 -5.72 -21.90
CA LYS A 342 -9.36 -6.42 -22.62
C LYS A 342 -9.59 -5.70 -23.96
N LEU A 343 -9.68 -6.48 -25.02
CA LEU A 343 -9.97 -5.96 -26.36
C LEU A 343 -11.49 -5.81 -26.53
N GLU A 344 -11.92 -4.62 -26.92
CA GLU A 344 -13.32 -4.35 -27.25
C GLU A 344 -13.38 -3.72 -28.64
N SER A 345 -14.28 -4.20 -29.50
CA SER A 345 -14.47 -3.63 -30.83
C SER A 345 -15.19 -2.29 -30.76
N CYS A 346 -14.77 -1.33 -31.56
CA CYS A 346 -15.47 -0.07 -31.76
C CYS A 346 -16.55 -0.24 -32.82
N SER A 347 -17.84 -0.08 -32.47
CA SER A 347 -18.96 -0.25 -33.40
C SER A 347 -18.95 0.75 -34.57
N ASP A 348 -18.41 1.93 -34.33
CA ASP A 348 -18.50 3.08 -35.24
C ASP A 348 -17.28 3.20 -36.17
N VAL A 349 -16.29 2.36 -35.99
CA VAL A 349 -15.04 2.38 -36.77
C VAL A 349 -14.66 0.97 -37.21
N THR A 350 -14.59 0.76 -38.51
CA THR A 350 -14.08 -0.50 -39.06
C THR A 350 -12.64 -0.72 -38.62
N ASP A 351 -12.34 -1.92 -38.12
CA ASP A 351 -11.02 -2.28 -37.57
C ASP A 351 -10.54 -1.37 -36.44
N GLY A 352 -11.47 -0.72 -35.74
CA GLY A 352 -11.22 0.08 -34.54
C GLY A 352 -11.44 -0.73 -33.27
N TYR A 353 -10.52 -0.58 -32.32
CA TYR A 353 -10.54 -1.30 -31.03
C TYR A 353 -10.30 -0.37 -29.88
N PHE A 354 -10.97 -0.65 -28.76
CA PHE A 354 -10.64 -0.11 -27.45
C PHE A 354 -9.78 -1.10 -26.66
N LEU A 355 -8.84 -0.58 -25.90
CA LEU A 355 -8.03 -1.32 -24.96
C LEU A 355 -8.49 -0.95 -23.54
N ARG A 356 -9.42 -1.73 -23.02
CA ARG A 356 -9.99 -1.53 -21.70
C ARG A 356 -9.03 -2.03 -20.62
N LEU A 357 -8.84 -1.20 -19.60
CA LEU A 357 -7.98 -1.51 -18.48
C LEU A 357 -8.63 -2.56 -17.58
N MET A 358 -7.85 -3.58 -17.23
CA MET A 358 -8.22 -4.65 -16.32
C MET A 358 -7.23 -4.74 -15.17
N THR A 359 -7.67 -5.19 -14.00
CA THR A 359 -6.73 -5.53 -12.93
C THR A 359 -5.93 -6.79 -13.31
N PRO A 360 -4.78 -7.05 -12.68
CA PRO A 360 -4.05 -8.30 -12.87
C PRO A 360 -4.88 -9.55 -12.57
N GLN A 361 -5.91 -9.44 -11.74
CA GLN A 361 -6.85 -10.52 -11.41
C GLN A 361 -7.97 -10.68 -12.44
N GLY A 362 -7.94 -9.90 -13.53
CA GLY A 362 -8.92 -9.98 -14.62
C GLY A 362 -10.27 -9.31 -14.34
N GLN A 363 -10.34 -8.46 -13.31
CA GLN A 363 -11.52 -7.64 -13.04
C GLN A 363 -11.47 -6.35 -13.86
N GLU A 364 -12.62 -5.83 -14.24
CA GLU A 364 -12.70 -4.54 -14.93
C GLU A 364 -12.25 -3.43 -13.98
N TYR A 365 -11.24 -2.68 -14.42
CA TYR A 365 -10.76 -1.55 -13.64
C TYR A 365 -11.58 -0.30 -13.98
N SER A 366 -12.02 0.37 -12.96
CA SER A 366 -12.75 1.62 -13.08
C SER A 366 -11.98 2.74 -12.38
N LEU A 367 -11.81 3.85 -13.07
CA LEU A 367 -11.28 5.08 -12.52
C LEU A 367 -12.33 5.75 -11.61
N TRP A 368 -11.90 6.59 -10.68
CA TRP A 368 -12.77 7.36 -9.79
C TRP A 368 -13.71 6.50 -8.93
N GLY A 369 -13.16 5.55 -8.20
CA GLY A 369 -13.94 4.79 -7.24
C GLY A 369 -15.08 3.95 -7.82
N GLY A 370 -14.98 3.57 -9.10
CA GLY A 370 -15.95 2.67 -9.74
C GLY A 370 -16.92 3.33 -10.72
N TYR A 371 -16.78 4.62 -10.98
CA TYR A 371 -17.79 5.35 -11.79
C TYR A 371 -17.61 5.26 -13.30
N ALA A 372 -16.43 4.96 -13.82
CA ALA A 372 -16.24 4.87 -15.26
C ALA A 372 -15.12 3.90 -15.68
N PRO A 373 -15.28 3.16 -16.79
CA PRO A 373 -14.26 2.28 -17.34
C PRO A 373 -13.04 3.09 -17.80
N GLY A 374 -11.82 2.58 -17.51
CA GLY A 374 -10.58 3.15 -18.02
C GLY A 374 -10.18 2.56 -19.36
N TYR A 375 -9.78 3.40 -20.30
CA TYR A 375 -9.29 3.00 -21.61
C TYR A 375 -7.92 3.59 -21.91
N LEU A 376 -7.06 2.86 -22.59
CA LEU A 376 -5.81 3.39 -23.10
C LEU A 376 -6.08 4.43 -24.19
N ASN A 377 -5.65 5.66 -23.96
CA ASN A 377 -5.79 6.78 -24.89
C ASN A 377 -4.41 7.20 -25.42
N GLY A 378 -4.30 7.27 -26.74
CA GLY A 378 -3.05 7.63 -27.42
C GLY A 378 -2.83 9.14 -27.57
N PHE A 379 -3.81 9.95 -27.17
CA PHE A 379 -3.70 11.41 -27.16
C PHE A 379 -3.62 11.92 -25.73
N SER A 380 -2.55 12.62 -25.41
CA SER A 380 -2.38 13.30 -24.15
C SER A 380 -1.73 14.66 -24.40
N SER A 381 -2.14 15.66 -23.67
CA SER A 381 -1.43 16.96 -23.60
C SER A 381 -0.10 16.83 -22.88
N TYR A 382 0.11 15.74 -22.16
CA TYR A 382 1.37 15.33 -21.54
C TYR A 382 2.15 14.40 -22.45
N GLN A 383 3.40 14.12 -22.09
CA GLN A 383 4.30 13.32 -22.95
C GLN A 383 3.96 11.83 -22.98
N ASP A 384 3.17 11.35 -22.03
CA ASP A 384 2.88 9.93 -21.83
C ASP A 384 1.46 9.55 -22.23
N CYS A 385 1.22 8.26 -22.53
CA CYS A 385 -0.12 7.72 -22.68
C CYS A 385 -0.89 7.92 -21.39
N SER A 386 -2.17 8.19 -21.52
CA SER A 386 -3.06 8.29 -20.39
C SER A 386 -4.15 7.22 -20.42
N PHE A 387 -4.56 6.80 -19.24
CA PHE A 387 -5.82 6.08 -19.08
C PHE A 387 -6.90 7.11 -18.78
N VAL A 388 -7.87 7.22 -19.65
CA VAL A 388 -8.92 8.22 -19.53
C VAL A 388 -10.26 7.59 -19.21
N LEU A 389 -11.10 8.37 -18.55
CA LEU A 389 -12.47 8.02 -18.26
C LEU A 389 -13.29 7.99 -19.57
N GLY A 390 -13.89 6.85 -19.85
CA GLY A 390 -14.65 6.69 -21.07
C GLY A 390 -13.81 7.05 -22.30
N LEU A 391 -14.36 7.83 -23.19
CA LEU A 391 -13.72 8.26 -24.43
C LEU A 391 -13.22 9.71 -24.38
N ASN A 392 -13.30 10.36 -23.22
CA ASN A 392 -12.94 11.77 -23.04
C ASN A 392 -11.44 11.96 -22.80
N ASN A 393 -10.92 13.13 -23.09
CA ASN A 393 -9.57 13.50 -22.73
C ASN A 393 -9.47 13.92 -21.24
N GLN A 394 -8.23 14.12 -20.77
CA GLN A 394 -7.94 14.49 -19.37
C GLN A 394 -8.60 15.81 -18.90
N ASN A 395 -9.02 16.67 -19.82
CA ASN A 395 -9.65 17.96 -19.52
C ASN A 395 -11.19 17.90 -19.61
N GLY A 396 -11.77 16.70 -19.68
CA GLY A 396 -13.23 16.54 -19.85
C GLY A 396 -13.76 16.93 -21.23
N GLN A 397 -12.87 17.20 -22.17
CA GLN A 397 -13.26 17.45 -23.57
C GLN A 397 -13.31 16.12 -24.31
N ASP A 398 -14.35 15.92 -25.10
CA ASP A 398 -14.40 14.80 -26.03
C ASP A 398 -13.26 14.93 -27.04
N VAL A 399 -12.37 13.93 -27.04
CA VAL A 399 -11.37 13.76 -28.09
C VAL A 399 -11.83 12.59 -28.94
N PRO A 400 -12.56 12.84 -30.03
CA PRO A 400 -13.06 11.78 -30.85
C PRO A 400 -11.92 10.86 -31.27
N ASN A 401 -12.12 9.55 -31.09
CA ASN A 401 -11.17 8.53 -31.50
C ASN A 401 -9.83 8.48 -30.74
N GLY A 402 -9.62 9.28 -29.71
CA GLY A 402 -8.37 9.28 -28.93
C GLY A 402 -8.11 7.94 -28.22
N ALA A 403 -9.14 7.22 -27.83
CA ALA A 403 -9.05 5.89 -27.24
C ALA A 403 -9.21 4.75 -28.26
N VAL A 404 -9.41 5.06 -29.55
CA VAL A 404 -9.59 4.07 -30.60
C VAL A 404 -8.26 3.77 -31.27
N TRP A 405 -7.98 2.49 -31.43
CA TRP A 405 -6.75 1.97 -32.00
C TRP A 405 -7.05 1.11 -33.22
N ASN A 406 -6.30 1.32 -34.30
CA ASN A 406 -6.14 0.33 -35.34
C ASN A 406 -4.98 -0.58 -34.95
N ILE A 407 -5.26 -1.86 -34.80
CA ILE A 407 -4.30 -2.84 -34.28
C ILE A 407 -4.04 -3.86 -35.38
N GLN A 408 -2.77 -3.99 -35.77
CA GLN A 408 -2.36 -4.90 -36.86
C GLN A 408 -1.30 -5.86 -36.36
N TYR A 409 -1.51 -7.15 -36.64
CA TYR A 409 -0.49 -8.16 -36.41
C TYR A 409 0.39 -8.31 -37.67
N VAL A 410 1.69 -8.35 -37.43
CA VAL A 410 2.68 -8.63 -38.48
C VAL A 410 3.46 -9.87 -38.06
N GLU A 411 3.43 -10.90 -38.92
CA GLU A 411 4.10 -12.16 -38.65
C GLU A 411 5.61 -11.94 -38.39
N GLY A 412 6.11 -12.60 -37.33
CA GLY A 412 7.50 -12.45 -36.89
C GLY A 412 7.85 -11.13 -36.20
N LYS A 413 6.89 -10.19 -36.07
CA LYS A 413 7.13 -8.90 -35.40
C LYS A 413 6.18 -8.66 -34.22
N GLY A 414 4.90 -9.06 -34.32
CA GLY A 414 3.89 -8.80 -33.31
C GLY A 414 2.84 -7.77 -33.72
N PHE A 415 2.23 -7.11 -32.73
CA PHE A 415 1.15 -6.15 -32.94
C PHE A 415 1.67 -4.71 -32.93
N SER A 416 1.22 -3.92 -33.88
CA SER A 416 1.41 -2.46 -33.87
C SER A 416 0.08 -1.77 -33.52
N LEU A 417 0.17 -0.64 -32.81
CA LEU A 417 -0.98 0.14 -32.37
C LEU A 417 -0.91 1.53 -33.00
N LYS A 418 -1.81 1.81 -33.93
CA LYS A 418 -1.95 3.12 -34.54
C LYS A 418 -3.19 3.82 -33.97
N ASN A 419 -2.98 4.95 -33.34
CA ASN A 419 -4.09 5.70 -32.76
C ASN A 419 -4.91 6.41 -33.83
N LEU A 420 -6.22 6.29 -33.78
CA LEU A 420 -7.10 6.86 -34.81
C LEU A 420 -7.10 8.39 -34.81
N TYR A 421 -7.03 9.01 -33.65
CA TYR A 421 -7.07 10.47 -33.53
C TYR A 421 -5.77 11.13 -34.03
N THR A 422 -4.62 10.61 -33.58
CA THR A 422 -3.32 11.20 -33.94
C THR A 422 -2.81 10.73 -35.31
N GLY A 423 -3.33 9.62 -35.82
CA GLY A 423 -2.84 8.95 -37.02
C GLY A 423 -1.42 8.37 -36.88
N LYS A 424 -0.88 8.34 -35.64
CA LYS A 424 0.49 7.95 -35.31
C LYS A 424 0.52 6.67 -34.49
N TYR A 425 1.70 6.09 -34.36
CA TYR A 425 1.92 4.84 -33.64
C TYR A 425 2.30 5.08 -32.18
N LEU A 426 1.87 4.14 -31.34
CA LEU A 426 2.36 3.99 -29.99
C LEU A 426 3.79 3.45 -30.02
N LYS A 427 4.65 4.04 -29.17
CA LYS A 427 5.97 3.53 -28.88
C LYS A 427 6.22 3.72 -27.38
N ASN A 428 6.54 2.63 -26.70
CA ASN A 428 6.59 2.61 -25.26
C ASN A 428 5.23 3.07 -24.65
N ALA A 429 5.19 3.64 -23.48
CA ALA A 429 3.97 4.20 -22.90
C ALA A 429 3.79 5.70 -23.22
N GLN A 430 4.43 6.21 -24.24
CA GLN A 430 4.28 7.60 -24.68
C GLN A 430 3.05 7.75 -25.56
N SER A 431 2.50 8.98 -25.63
CA SER A 431 1.40 9.27 -26.54
C SER A 431 1.75 8.87 -27.97
N ALA A 432 0.72 8.46 -28.74
CA ALA A 432 0.90 8.01 -30.11
C ALA A 432 1.31 9.19 -31.02
N LYS A 433 2.60 9.37 -31.20
CA LYS A 433 3.24 10.47 -31.95
C LYS A 433 4.33 10.03 -32.93
N PHE A 434 4.56 8.73 -33.06
CA PHE A 434 5.63 8.18 -33.86
C PHE A 434 5.15 7.81 -35.27
N GLU A 435 5.95 8.08 -36.30
CA GLU A 435 5.62 7.78 -37.69
C GLU A 435 5.78 6.29 -38.02
N ALA A 436 6.79 5.66 -37.43
CA ALA A 436 7.08 4.25 -37.63
C ALA A 436 6.42 3.38 -36.55
N PRO A 437 5.92 2.18 -36.89
CA PRO A 437 5.36 1.28 -35.92
C PRO A 437 6.42 0.70 -34.99
N THR A 438 6.08 0.59 -33.71
CA THR A 438 6.72 -0.32 -32.76
C THR A 438 5.84 -1.55 -32.63
N TYR A 439 6.45 -2.71 -32.45
CA TYR A 439 5.73 -3.97 -32.34
C TYR A 439 5.75 -4.48 -30.92
N PHE A 440 4.62 -4.98 -30.49
CA PHE A 440 4.39 -5.50 -29.14
C PHE A 440 3.92 -6.95 -29.23
N THR A 441 4.27 -7.72 -28.23
CA THR A 441 3.65 -9.03 -28.01
C THR A 441 2.40 -8.85 -27.14
N PHE A 442 1.27 -9.29 -27.66
CA PHE A 442 0.07 -9.49 -26.84
C PHE A 442 0.10 -10.89 -26.29
N CYS A 443 0.07 -11.01 -24.96
CA CYS A 443 0.27 -12.31 -24.33
C CYS A 443 -0.45 -12.44 -22.99
N THR A 444 -0.69 -13.67 -22.57
CA THR A 444 -0.95 -13.97 -21.17
C THR A 444 0.37 -14.22 -20.46
N LEU A 445 0.45 -13.79 -19.20
CA LEU A 445 1.59 -14.05 -18.34
C LEU A 445 1.24 -15.12 -17.32
N LYS A 446 2.18 -15.92 -16.91
CA LYS A 446 2.07 -16.84 -15.79
C LYS A 446 3.24 -16.69 -14.85
N GLN A 447 2.99 -16.94 -13.58
CA GLN A 447 4.10 -17.16 -12.66
C GLN A 447 4.83 -18.44 -13.08
N PRO A 448 6.17 -18.43 -13.12
CA PRO A 448 6.90 -19.66 -13.35
C PRO A 448 6.51 -20.65 -12.27
N THR A 449 6.15 -21.84 -12.68
CA THR A 449 6.11 -22.98 -11.76
C THR A 449 7.54 -23.20 -11.32
N VAL A 450 7.82 -23.03 -10.04
CA VAL A 450 9.12 -23.35 -9.46
C VAL A 450 9.37 -24.83 -9.72
N ALA A 451 10.15 -25.13 -10.76
CA ALA A 451 10.62 -26.49 -10.98
C ALA A 451 11.59 -26.79 -9.82
N GLY A 452 11.14 -27.58 -8.86
CA GLY A 452 11.96 -28.01 -7.73
C GLY A 452 11.97 -27.08 -6.52
N GLY A 453 10.96 -26.28 -6.33
CA GLY A 453 10.67 -25.74 -5.00
C GLY A 453 10.46 -26.93 -4.08
N GLN A 454 11.44 -27.21 -3.19
CA GLN A 454 11.08 -27.90 -1.97
C GLN A 454 9.93 -27.06 -1.40
N SER A 455 8.71 -27.62 -1.48
CA SER A 455 7.67 -27.22 -0.56
C SER A 455 8.39 -27.13 0.78
N VAL A 456 8.49 -25.93 1.37
CA VAL A 456 8.70 -25.85 2.82
C VAL A 456 7.76 -26.91 3.34
N PRO A 457 8.23 -27.94 4.04
CA PRO A 457 7.35 -29.00 4.43
C PRO A 457 6.22 -28.31 5.19
N TYR A 458 5.07 -28.25 4.55
CA TYR A 458 3.83 -27.98 5.23
C TYR A 458 3.90 -28.95 6.40
N ARG A 459 4.12 -28.45 7.60
CA ARG A 459 4.06 -29.30 8.78
C ARG A 459 2.73 -29.98 8.59
N GLU A 460 2.75 -31.30 8.41
CA GLU A 460 1.51 -32.06 8.36
C GLU A 460 0.75 -31.69 9.60
N ILE A 461 -0.22 -30.76 9.44
CA ILE A 461 -1.13 -30.42 10.50
C ILE A 461 -2.06 -31.60 10.54
N THR A 462 -1.69 -32.59 11.34
CA THR A 462 -2.43 -33.84 11.59
C THR A 462 -3.39 -33.66 12.76
N ASP A 463 -3.89 -32.44 12.97
CA ASP A 463 -4.71 -32.08 14.13
C ASP A 463 -6.22 -32.17 13.87
N GLY A 464 -6.63 -32.63 12.68
CA GLY A 464 -8.05 -32.74 12.32
C GLY A 464 -8.77 -31.37 12.23
N VAL A 465 -8.02 -30.28 12.10
CA VAL A 465 -8.59 -28.93 11.98
C VAL A 465 -8.91 -28.61 10.53
N VAL A 466 -10.10 -28.04 10.32
CA VAL A 466 -10.56 -27.59 9.00
C VAL A 466 -10.32 -26.10 8.87
N TYR A 467 -9.64 -25.71 7.80
CA TYR A 467 -9.35 -24.30 7.47
C TYR A 467 -10.06 -23.93 6.17
N ASN A 468 -10.46 -22.67 6.04
CA ASN A 468 -10.85 -22.12 4.75
C ASN A 468 -9.62 -21.84 3.88
N LEU A 469 -9.82 -21.38 2.64
CA LEU A 469 -8.72 -21.07 1.71
C LEU A 469 -7.82 -19.92 2.19
N GLN A 470 -8.29 -19.11 3.14
CA GLN A 470 -7.57 -18.02 3.76
C GLN A 470 -6.75 -18.46 4.97
N GLY A 471 -6.72 -19.78 5.27
CA GLY A 471 -6.00 -20.34 6.42
C GLY A 471 -6.67 -20.08 7.77
N VAL A 472 -7.93 -19.63 7.77
CA VAL A 472 -8.71 -19.42 9.01
C VAL A 472 -9.33 -20.75 9.42
N LYS A 473 -9.14 -21.14 10.70
CA LYS A 473 -9.82 -22.29 11.27
C LYS A 473 -11.33 -22.06 11.27
N VAL A 474 -12.07 -22.96 10.66
CA VAL A 474 -13.54 -22.88 10.55
C VAL A 474 -14.26 -24.02 11.27
N SER A 475 -13.58 -25.13 11.50
CA SER A 475 -14.14 -26.27 12.21
C SER A 475 -13.05 -27.27 12.63
N ILE A 476 -13.46 -28.37 13.23
CA ILE A 476 -12.67 -29.59 13.40
C ILE A 476 -13.23 -30.67 12.47
N GLU A 477 -12.43 -31.70 12.17
CA GLU A 477 -12.78 -32.73 11.18
C GLU A 477 -14.11 -33.43 11.53
N ASP A 478 -14.38 -33.65 12.80
CA ASP A 478 -15.61 -34.27 13.28
C ASP A 478 -16.88 -33.43 13.04
N GLU A 479 -16.74 -32.14 12.79
CA GLU A 479 -17.85 -31.21 12.50
C GLU A 479 -17.94 -30.88 11.00
N TRP A 480 -17.18 -31.55 10.17
CA TRP A 480 -17.12 -31.32 8.73
C TRP A 480 -18.48 -31.28 8.04
N GLU A 481 -19.41 -32.16 8.46
CA GLU A 481 -20.74 -32.27 7.88
C GLU A 481 -21.57 -30.98 8.02
N ASN A 482 -21.28 -30.16 9.02
CA ASN A 482 -22.00 -28.93 9.31
C ASN A 482 -21.53 -27.72 8.50
N LEU A 483 -20.42 -27.84 7.77
CA LEU A 483 -19.89 -26.73 6.99
C LEU A 483 -20.68 -26.53 5.68
N PRO A 484 -20.78 -25.31 5.16
CA PRO A 484 -21.35 -25.05 3.84
C PRO A 484 -20.58 -25.77 2.71
N GLN A 485 -21.23 -25.90 1.56
CA GLN A 485 -20.51 -26.35 0.35
C GLN A 485 -19.37 -25.38 0.04
N GLY A 486 -18.18 -25.89 -0.29
CA GLY A 486 -17.02 -25.03 -0.50
C GLY A 486 -15.71 -25.79 -0.62
N LEU A 487 -14.62 -25.04 -0.76
CA LEU A 487 -13.27 -25.55 -0.78
C LEU A 487 -12.58 -25.27 0.57
N TYR A 488 -12.05 -26.31 1.18
CA TYR A 488 -11.44 -26.30 2.50
C TYR A 488 -10.06 -26.93 2.50
N ILE A 489 -9.30 -26.71 3.55
CA ILE A 489 -8.00 -27.37 3.79
C ILE A 489 -8.13 -28.22 5.06
N ILE A 490 -7.89 -29.52 4.92
CA ILE A 490 -7.87 -30.46 6.04
C ILE A 490 -6.57 -31.26 5.95
N ASN A 491 -5.81 -31.31 7.01
CA ASN A 491 -4.53 -31.99 7.06
C ASN A 491 -3.62 -31.62 5.87
N GLY A 492 -3.59 -30.31 5.54
CA GLY A 492 -2.78 -29.78 4.44
C GLY A 492 -3.30 -30.09 3.03
N LYS A 493 -4.43 -30.78 2.88
CA LYS A 493 -5.01 -31.13 1.58
C LYS A 493 -6.24 -30.28 1.27
N LYS A 494 -6.35 -29.80 0.02
CA LYS A 494 -7.56 -29.14 -0.46
C LYS A 494 -8.66 -30.16 -0.69
N ILE A 495 -9.80 -29.97 -0.04
CA ILE A 495 -10.98 -30.85 -0.13
C ILE A 495 -12.18 -30.02 -0.54
N VAL A 496 -12.92 -30.50 -1.54
CA VAL A 496 -14.18 -29.89 -1.98
C VAL A 496 -15.31 -30.53 -1.23
N LYS A 497 -16.04 -29.77 -0.42
CA LYS A 497 -17.33 -30.18 0.12
C LYS A 497 -18.41 -29.87 -0.91
N ARG A 498 -19.07 -30.91 -1.42
CA ARG A 498 -20.15 -30.86 -2.40
C ARG A 498 -21.52 -30.80 -1.73
#